data_2dee1ac27c440f9544158f3043abd21b
#
_entry.id   2dee1ac27c440f9544158f3043abd21b
#
_cell.length_a   1.000
_cell.length_b   1.000
_cell.length_c   1.000
_cell.angle_alpha   90.00
_cell.angle_beta   90.00
_cell.angle_gamma   90.00
#
_symmetry.space_group_name_H-M   'P 1'
#
loop_
_entity.id
_entity.type
_entity.pdbx_description
1 polymer ?
#
loop_
_entity_poly.entity_id
_entity_poly.type
_entity_poly.pdbx_seq_one_letter_code
_entity_poly.pdbx_strand_id
1 'polypeptide(L)' 'MLMDRIALALTIVGGINWGSIGLFRFDLVAWLFGGQTATVSRVIYTLVGLSALWCASLLFRSDAIMDDEI' A
#
# COMPACT_ATOMS: atom_id res chain seq x y z
N MET A 1 -13.03 -10.41 -0.24
CA MET A 1 -11.87 -11.30 -0.44
C MET A 1 -10.91 -10.77 -1.48
N LEU A 2 -11.37 -10.59 -2.72
CA LEU A 2 -10.48 -10.05 -3.75
C LEU A 2 -10.04 -8.63 -3.44
N MET A 3 -10.96 -7.78 -2.99
CA MET A 3 -10.65 -6.39 -2.64
C MET A 3 -9.64 -6.33 -1.49
N ASP A 4 -9.75 -7.23 -0.52
CA ASP A 4 -8.81 -7.30 0.59
C ASP A 4 -7.41 -7.66 0.09
N ARG A 5 -7.32 -8.59 -0.84
CA ARG A 5 -6.02 -9.00 -1.42
C ARG A 5 -5.40 -7.87 -2.23
N ILE A 6 -6.19 -7.17 -3.01
CA ILE A 6 -5.70 -6.04 -3.78
C ILE A 6 -5.20 -4.93 -2.84
N ALA A 7 -5.98 -4.61 -1.81
CA ALA A 7 -5.58 -3.59 -0.84
C ALA A 7 -4.31 -3.98 -0.11
N LEU A 8 -4.19 -5.23 0.30
CA LEU A 8 -2.99 -5.72 0.98
C LEU A 8 -1.78 -5.67 0.06
N ALA A 9 -1.94 -6.08 -1.20
CA ALA A 9 -0.84 -6.04 -2.17
C ALA A 9 -0.34 -4.62 -2.39
N LEU A 10 -1.25 -3.66 -2.55
CA LEU A 10 -0.87 -2.26 -2.72
C LEU A 10 -0.22 -1.69 -1.46
N THR A 11 -0.71 -2.07 -0.30
CA THR A 11 -0.12 -1.64 0.97
C THR A 11 1.28 -2.20 1.13
N ILE A 12 1.50 -3.44 0.72
CA ILE A 12 2.83 -4.06 0.74
C ILE A 12 3.78 -3.30 -0.18
N VAL A 13 3.33 -2.97 -1.39
CA VAL A 13 4.14 -2.18 -2.33
C VAL A 13 4.52 -0.84 -1.69
N GLY A 14 3.55 -0.16 -1.09
CA GLY A 14 3.80 1.10 -0.41
C GLY A 14 4.75 0.96 0.75
N GLY A 15 4.60 -0.10 1.55
CA GLY A 15 5.49 -0.36 2.69
C GLY A 15 6.91 -0.61 2.25
N ILE A 16 7.10 -1.39 1.19
CA ILE A 16 8.42 -1.64 0.62
C ILE A 16 9.03 -0.34 0.10
N ASN A 17 8.23 0.48 -0.57
CA ASN A 17 8.69 1.77 -1.08
C ASN A 17 9.13 2.69 0.07
N TRP A 18 8.33 2.79 1.12
CA TRP A 18 8.68 3.60 2.29
C TRP A 18 9.90 3.05 3.02
N GLY A 19 10.02 1.73 3.12
CA GLY A 19 11.22 1.10 3.68
C GLY A 19 12.45 1.44 2.87
N SER A 20 12.33 1.42 1.55
CA SER A 20 13.41 1.81 0.65
C SER A 20 13.83 3.26 0.86
N ILE A 21 12.87 4.16 1.02
CA ILE A 21 13.16 5.58 1.32
C ILE A 21 13.88 5.71 2.65
N GLY A 22 13.40 5.03 3.67
CA GLY A 22 13.98 5.12 5.00
C GLY A 22 15.40 4.58 5.09
N LEU A 23 15.69 3.48 4.39
CA LEU A 23 16.99 2.84 4.42
C LEU A 23 17.99 3.46 3.44
N PHE A 24 17.54 3.80 2.25
CA PHE A 24 18.40 4.17 1.15
C PHE A 24 18.10 5.54 0.55
N ARG A 25 17.11 6.24 1.06
CA ARG A 25 16.59 7.50 0.49
C ARG A 25 16.20 7.32 -0.97
N PHE A 26 15.68 6.15 -1.31
CA PHE A 26 15.36 5.78 -2.69
C PHE A 26 13.89 5.42 -2.81
N ASP A 27 13.15 6.20 -3.58
CA ASP A 27 11.73 5.99 -3.84
C ASP A 27 11.59 5.12 -5.09
N LEU A 28 11.27 3.84 -4.88
CA LEU A 28 11.17 2.87 -5.98
C LEU A 28 10.08 3.26 -6.97
N VAL A 29 8.93 3.71 -6.48
CA VAL A 29 7.82 4.11 -7.36
C VAL A 29 8.22 5.31 -8.18
N ALA A 30 8.82 6.32 -7.56
CA ALA A 30 9.28 7.50 -8.28
C ALA A 30 10.35 7.15 -9.31
N TRP A 31 11.26 6.29 -8.95
CA TRP A 31 12.34 5.86 -9.85
C TRP A 31 11.79 5.17 -11.10
N LEU A 32 10.79 4.29 -10.90
CA LEU A 32 10.21 3.54 -12.02
C LEU A 32 9.38 4.43 -12.95
N PHE A 33 8.74 5.47 -12.41
CA PHE A 33 7.75 6.24 -13.13
C PHE A 33 8.12 7.71 -13.33
N GLY A 34 9.38 8.06 -13.13
CA GLY A 34 9.89 9.37 -13.53
C GLY A 34 9.81 10.48 -12.49
N GLY A 35 9.66 10.12 -11.21
CA GLY A 35 9.69 11.10 -10.12
C GLY A 35 8.41 11.12 -9.31
N GLN A 36 8.50 11.71 -8.11
CA GLN A 36 7.37 11.74 -7.18
C GLN A 36 6.20 12.59 -7.69
N THR A 37 6.48 13.59 -8.51
CA THR A 37 5.45 14.47 -9.06
C THR A 37 4.86 13.97 -10.36
N ALA A 38 5.41 12.90 -10.94
CA ALA A 38 4.85 12.32 -12.16
C ALA A 38 3.41 11.87 -11.90
N THR A 39 2.56 12.02 -12.90
CA THR A 39 1.14 11.67 -12.78
C THR A 39 0.96 10.21 -12.38
N VAL A 40 1.73 9.30 -12.98
CA VAL A 40 1.63 7.88 -12.67
C VAL A 40 2.01 7.61 -11.23
N SER A 41 3.11 8.22 -10.75
CA SER A 41 3.53 8.06 -9.36
C SER A 41 2.45 8.55 -8.40
N ARG A 42 1.83 9.69 -8.69
CA ARG A 42 0.77 10.25 -7.86
C ARG A 42 -0.46 9.34 -7.83
N VAL A 43 -0.80 8.74 -8.95
CA VAL A 43 -1.89 7.76 -9.01
C VAL A 43 -1.57 6.57 -8.11
N ILE A 44 -0.36 6.04 -8.21
CA ILE A 44 0.06 4.90 -7.41
C ILE A 44 0.04 5.26 -5.93
N TYR A 45 0.58 6.43 -5.55
CA TYR A 45 0.57 6.87 -4.15
C TYR A 45 -0.85 7.00 -3.62
N THR A 46 -1.77 7.52 -4.44
CA THR A 46 -3.17 7.65 -4.04
C THR A 46 -3.80 6.27 -3.82
N LEU A 47 -3.56 5.34 -4.73
CA LEU A 47 -4.08 3.97 -4.61
C LEU A 47 -3.53 3.28 -3.36
N VAL A 48 -2.24 3.46 -3.09
CA VAL A 48 -1.61 2.90 -1.89
C VAL A 48 -2.22 3.51 -0.64
N GLY A 49 -2.43 4.82 -0.63
CA GLY A 49 -3.05 5.50 0.50
C GLY A 49 -4.47 5.01 0.78
N LEU A 50 -5.28 4.88 -0.28
CA LEU A 50 -6.64 4.36 -0.15
C LEU A 50 -6.61 2.91 0.33
N SER A 51 -5.67 2.13 -0.16
CA SER A 51 -5.50 0.74 0.26
C SER A 51 -5.14 0.64 1.73
N ALA A 52 -4.30 1.55 2.21
CA ALA A 52 -3.93 1.61 3.62
C ALA A 52 -5.14 1.92 4.49
N LEU A 53 -6.02 2.82 4.05
CA LEU A 53 -7.27 3.10 4.77
C LEU A 53 -8.17 1.87 4.80
N TRP A 54 -8.26 1.15 3.69
CA TRP A 54 -9.02 -0.09 3.64
C TRP A 54 -8.46 -1.11 4.63
N CYS A 55 -7.14 -1.28 4.65
CA CYS A 55 -6.49 -2.21 5.57
C CYS A 55 -6.68 -1.78 7.02
N ALA A 56 -6.70 -0.48 7.29
CA ALA A 56 -7.00 0.02 8.63
C ALA A 56 -8.39 -0.39 9.06
N SER A 57 -9.37 -0.37 8.15
CA SER A 57 -10.71 -0.81 8.46
C SER A 57 -10.76 -2.30 8.81
N LEU A 58 -9.92 -3.10 8.15
CA LEU A 58 -9.81 -4.53 8.47
C LEU A 58 -9.26 -4.74 9.88
N LEU A 59 -8.33 -3.89 10.29
CA LEU A 59 -7.78 -3.95 11.63
C LEU A 59 -8.86 -3.73 12.70
N PHE A 60 -9.80 -2.82 12.44
CA PHE A 60 -10.92 -2.57 13.35
C PHE A 60 -12.01 -3.63 13.24
N ARG A 61 -11.92 -4.54 12.29
CA ARG A 61 -12.81 -5.68 12.15
C ARG A 61 -12.05 -6.97 12.45
N SER A 62 -11.32 -6.96 13.56
CA SER A 62 -10.44 -8.06 13.92
C SER A 62 -11.18 -9.39 14.05
N ASP A 63 -12.42 -9.37 14.51
CA ASP A 63 -13.21 -10.59 14.65
C ASP A 63 -13.45 -11.25 13.29
N ALA A 64 -13.74 -10.46 12.27
CA ALA A 64 -13.95 -10.96 10.93
C ALA A 64 -12.69 -11.57 10.35
N ILE A 65 -11.54 -10.94 10.61
CA ILE A 65 -10.24 -11.45 10.16
C ILE A 65 -9.92 -12.76 10.85
N MET A 66 -10.13 -12.83 12.15
CA MET A 66 -9.84 -14.04 12.92
C MET A 66 -10.75 -15.19 12.54
N ASP A 67 -12.01 -14.90 12.25
CA ASP A 67 -12.95 -15.91 11.79
C ASP A 67 -12.51 -16.51 10.47
N ASP A 68 -11.97 -15.70 9.57
CA ASP A 68 -11.48 -16.17 8.29
C ASP A 68 -10.28 -17.11 8.42
N GLU A 69 -9.50 -16.94 9.45
CA GLU A 69 -8.34 -17.78 9.72
C GLU A 69 -8.71 -19.11 10.37
N ILE A 70 -9.83 -19.15 11.03
CA ILE A 70 -10.30 -20.35 11.71
C ILE A 70 -11.06 -21.25 10.75
#